data_c9a930da2902f3ce5e7947c7c8f78fe4
#
_entry.id   c9a930da2902f3ce5e7947c7c8f78fe4
#
_cell.length_a   1.000
_cell.length_b   1.000
_cell.length_c   1.000
_cell.angle_alpha   90.00
_cell.angle_beta   90.00
_cell.angle_gamma   90.00
#
_symmetry.space_group_name_H-M   'P 1'
#
loop_
_entity.id
_entity.type
_entity.pdbx_description
1 polymer ?
#
loop_
_entity_poly.entity_id
_entity_poly.type
_entity_poly.pdbx_seq_one_letter_code
_entity_poly.pdbx_strand_id
1 'polypeptide(L)'
;VANRRGTGCALASAMAAALALGYACADAAVIAKMAINQGLRQGYACGAVEGPVLIDHFPDAQTDLPALTPDAGHDWGTTAFPACNSPRLGLYPIVDSADWVARLLPLGVSTIQLRIKERAGDALAREIGRAVELARRHGARLFINDHWKLAIACGAYGVHLGQEDLATADLDALRRAGARLGISTHCHYEAARAHALRPSYIACGPVYETTAKAMPWVPHGLDGLAYWRRTLRDYPLVAIGGISAARAPGVAAVGVDGVAMIRSE
;
A
#
# COMPACT_ATOMS: atom_id res chain seq x y z
N VAL A 1 14.68 -12.22 22.85
CA VAL A 1 14.73 -10.82 23.32
C VAL A 1 15.12 -10.82 24.79
N ALA A 2 16.20 -10.12 25.14
CA ALA A 2 16.78 -10.18 26.49
C ALA A 2 16.11 -9.22 27.50
N ASN A 3 15.57 -8.09 27.03
CA ASN A 3 15.02 -7.04 27.89
C ASN A 3 13.54 -6.84 27.59
N ARG A 4 12.67 -7.30 28.47
CA ARG A 4 11.21 -7.33 28.26
C ARG A 4 10.43 -6.65 29.37
N ARG A 5 11.13 -6.15 30.38
CA ARG A 5 10.46 -5.58 31.56
C ARG A 5 9.59 -4.37 31.17
N GLY A 6 8.35 -4.38 31.60
CA GLY A 6 7.42 -3.30 31.36
C GLY A 6 6.66 -3.33 30.01
N THR A 7 6.79 -4.40 29.22
CA THR A 7 6.11 -4.49 27.90
C THR A 7 4.60 -4.29 28.00
N GLY A 8 3.92 -4.89 28.99
CA GLY A 8 2.47 -4.72 29.15
C GLY A 8 2.05 -3.29 29.46
N CYS A 9 2.74 -2.66 30.41
CA CYS A 9 2.49 -1.25 30.78
C CYS A 9 2.80 -0.32 29.60
N ALA A 10 3.91 -0.55 28.90
CA ALA A 10 4.30 0.24 27.73
C ALA A 10 3.31 0.09 26.58
N LEU A 11 2.79 -1.13 26.34
CA LEU A 11 1.75 -1.37 25.35
C LEU A 11 0.48 -0.58 25.66
N ALA A 12 0.01 -0.66 26.91
CA ALA A 12 -1.20 0.04 27.35
C ALA A 12 -1.02 1.55 27.26
N SER A 13 0.15 2.08 27.69
CA SER A 13 0.45 3.51 27.61
C SER A 13 0.57 4.01 26.17
N ALA A 14 1.22 3.24 25.28
CA ALA A 14 1.33 3.59 23.87
C ALA A 14 -0.03 3.59 23.15
N MET A 15 -0.90 2.60 23.49
CA MET A 15 -2.26 2.54 22.97
C MET A 15 -3.09 3.74 23.46
N ALA A 16 -3.04 4.05 24.76
CA ALA A 16 -3.73 5.20 25.31
C ALA A 16 -3.25 6.53 24.71
N ALA A 17 -1.94 6.68 24.49
CA ALA A 17 -1.38 7.86 23.84
C ALA A 17 -1.84 7.98 22.37
N ALA A 18 -1.87 6.89 21.61
CA ALA A 18 -2.35 6.89 20.23
C ALA A 18 -3.85 7.27 20.17
N LEU A 19 -4.68 6.72 21.07
CA LEU A 19 -6.09 7.11 21.16
C LEU A 19 -6.26 8.59 21.53
N ALA A 20 -5.46 9.12 22.45
CA ALA A 20 -5.47 10.53 22.85
C ALA A 20 -5.04 11.46 21.69
N LEU A 21 -4.19 10.98 20.77
CA LEU A 21 -3.81 11.68 19.54
C LEU A 21 -4.89 11.59 18.43
N GLY A 22 -6.02 10.90 18.69
CA GLY A 22 -7.14 10.81 17.76
C GLY A 22 -7.09 9.62 16.79
N TYR A 23 -6.17 8.69 16.94
CA TYR A 23 -6.15 7.48 16.13
C TYR A 23 -7.34 6.57 16.45
N ALA A 24 -7.89 5.91 15.42
CA ALA A 24 -8.91 4.89 15.60
C ALA A 24 -8.34 3.70 16.40
N CYS A 25 -9.20 2.94 17.07
CA CYS A 25 -8.79 1.84 17.95
C CYS A 25 -7.88 0.81 17.23
N ALA A 26 -8.20 0.45 15.99
CA ALA A 26 -7.40 -0.48 15.20
C ALA A 26 -5.99 0.08 14.89
N ASP A 27 -5.89 1.36 14.54
CA ASP A 27 -4.60 2.03 14.32
C ASP A 27 -3.81 2.16 15.61
N ALA A 28 -4.47 2.55 16.71
CA ALA A 28 -3.83 2.66 18.01
C ALA A 28 -3.23 1.32 18.48
N ALA A 29 -3.89 0.21 18.20
CA ALA A 29 -3.37 -1.12 18.50
C ALA A 29 -2.11 -1.45 17.66
N VAL A 30 -2.11 -1.11 16.37
CA VAL A 30 -0.94 -1.29 15.50
C VAL A 30 0.22 -0.39 15.93
N ILE A 31 -0.03 0.88 16.19
CA ILE A 31 0.98 1.84 16.67
C ILE A 31 1.58 1.37 18.00
N ALA A 32 0.74 0.95 18.95
CA ALA A 32 1.21 0.42 20.22
C ALA A 32 2.08 -0.84 20.03
N LYS A 33 1.69 -1.74 19.13
CA LYS A 33 2.51 -2.92 18.80
C LYS A 33 3.83 -2.53 18.15
N MET A 34 3.85 -1.56 17.24
CA MET A 34 5.08 -1.02 16.66
C MET A 34 5.99 -0.42 17.74
N ALA A 35 5.43 0.36 18.66
CA ALA A 35 6.18 0.95 19.77
C ALA A 35 6.81 -0.12 20.66
N ILE A 36 6.09 -1.22 20.93
CA ILE A 36 6.64 -2.35 21.71
C ILE A 36 7.75 -3.07 20.93
N ASN A 37 7.59 -3.28 19.63
CA ASN A 37 8.63 -3.91 18.82
C ASN A 37 9.92 -3.03 18.82
N GLN A 38 9.79 -1.72 18.68
CA GLN A 38 10.88 -0.76 18.86
C GLN A 38 11.50 -0.88 20.25
N GLY A 39 10.66 -0.83 21.30
CA GLY A 39 11.12 -0.88 22.67
C GLY A 39 11.84 -2.18 23.05
N LEU A 40 11.45 -3.29 22.48
CA LEU A 40 12.13 -4.58 22.65
C LEU A 40 13.50 -4.62 21.97
N ARG A 41 13.64 -3.98 20.80
CA ARG A 41 14.93 -3.89 20.11
C ARG A 41 15.91 -2.94 20.79
N GLN A 42 15.40 -1.85 21.38
CA GLN A 42 16.20 -0.81 22.02
C GLN A 42 16.39 -1.04 23.52
N GLY A 43 15.68 -2.02 24.11
CA GLY A 43 15.78 -2.36 25.50
C GLY A 43 17.22 -2.69 25.93
N TYR A 44 17.62 -2.26 27.10
CA TYR A 44 18.97 -2.41 27.64
C TYR A 44 18.96 -3.13 29.00
N ALA A 45 20.08 -3.79 29.31
CA ALA A 45 20.24 -4.49 30.60
C ALA A 45 20.47 -3.48 31.74
N CYS A 46 19.85 -3.73 32.88
CA CYS A 46 20.12 -3.00 34.12
C CYS A 46 21.09 -3.78 35.00
N GLY A 47 22.39 -3.60 34.73
CA GLY A 47 23.43 -4.41 35.39
C GLY A 47 23.34 -5.89 34.96
N ALA A 48 23.20 -6.79 35.92
CA ALA A 48 23.08 -8.24 35.68
C ALA A 48 21.63 -8.72 35.46
N VAL A 49 20.64 -7.83 35.52
CA VAL A 49 19.22 -8.19 35.42
C VAL A 49 18.60 -7.69 34.11
N GLU A 50 17.49 -8.31 33.75
CA GLU A 50 16.66 -7.91 32.61
C GLU A 50 16.19 -6.46 32.78
N GLY A 51 16.45 -5.61 31.76
CA GLY A 51 16.09 -4.21 31.76
C GLY A 51 14.73 -3.91 31.10
N PRO A 52 14.34 -2.64 31.13
CA PRO A 52 13.08 -2.19 30.55
C PRO A 52 13.14 -2.14 29.02
N VAL A 53 11.95 -2.18 28.40
CA VAL A 53 11.79 -1.73 27.02
C VAL A 53 12.03 -0.21 26.95
N LEU A 54 12.60 0.25 25.84
CA LEU A 54 12.86 1.67 25.60
C LEU A 54 12.13 2.14 24.32
N ILE A 55 11.13 2.99 24.48
CA ILE A 55 10.41 3.67 23.42
C ILE A 55 10.84 5.13 23.45
N ASP A 56 11.57 5.60 22.46
CA ASP A 56 12.20 6.92 22.44
C ASP A 56 11.60 7.89 21.40
N HIS A 57 10.84 7.36 20.43
CA HIS A 57 10.17 8.19 19.42
C HIS A 57 8.91 7.48 18.89
N PHE A 58 8.09 8.21 18.13
CA PHE A 58 6.95 7.64 17.43
C PHE A 58 7.46 6.60 16.43
N PRO A 59 6.95 5.34 16.45
CA PRO A 59 7.54 4.24 15.68
C PRO A 59 7.33 4.45 14.18
N ASP A 60 8.42 4.42 13.41
CA ASP A 60 8.41 4.63 11.96
C ASP A 60 9.29 3.63 11.18
N ALA A 61 9.76 2.58 11.85
CA ALA A 61 10.56 1.55 11.19
C ALA A 61 9.69 0.39 10.67
N GLN A 62 9.93 -0.04 9.44
CA GLN A 62 9.21 -1.16 8.83
C GLN A 62 9.37 -2.45 9.64
N THR A 63 10.51 -2.66 10.25
CA THR A 63 10.78 -3.82 11.11
C THR A 63 9.92 -3.89 12.36
N ASP A 64 9.26 -2.79 12.72
CA ASP A 64 8.33 -2.73 13.84
C ASP A 64 6.88 -2.96 13.42
N LEU A 65 6.57 -2.78 12.14
CA LEU A 65 5.23 -2.96 11.60
C LEU A 65 4.79 -4.43 11.78
N PRO A 66 3.69 -4.71 12.48
CA PRO A 66 3.20 -6.07 12.64
C PRO A 66 2.59 -6.59 11.34
N ALA A 67 2.67 -7.90 11.13
CA ALA A 67 1.87 -8.56 10.11
C ALA A 67 0.49 -8.87 10.71
N LEU A 68 -0.58 -8.37 10.10
CA LEU A 68 -1.96 -8.64 10.51
C LEU A 68 -2.59 -9.67 9.60
N THR A 69 -3.15 -10.73 10.22
CA THR A 69 -3.92 -11.77 9.54
C THR A 69 -5.40 -11.69 9.94
N PRO A 70 -6.35 -12.16 9.10
CA PRO A 70 -7.77 -12.14 9.44
C PRO A 70 -8.10 -12.92 10.71
N ASP A 71 -7.46 -14.08 10.88
CA ASP A 71 -7.70 -15.00 11.97
C ASP A 71 -6.40 -15.41 12.67
N ALA A 72 -6.48 -15.77 13.93
CA ALA A 72 -5.39 -16.40 14.65
C ALA A 72 -5.07 -17.76 14.00
N GLY A 73 -3.90 -17.87 13.40
CA GLY A 73 -3.47 -19.08 12.69
C GLY A 73 -3.68 -19.03 11.17
N HIS A 74 -4.30 -17.98 10.65
CA HIS A 74 -4.32 -17.78 9.20
C HIS A 74 -2.91 -17.48 8.70
N ASP A 75 -2.41 -18.33 7.85
CA ASP A 75 -1.14 -18.12 7.17
C ASP A 75 -1.43 -17.50 5.79
N TRP A 76 -1.06 -16.24 5.60
CA TRP A 76 -1.09 -15.59 4.27
C TRP A 76 -0.10 -16.23 3.29
N GLY A 77 0.65 -17.23 3.74
CA GLY A 77 1.80 -17.78 3.04
C GLY A 77 3.03 -16.88 3.21
N THR A 78 4.19 -17.49 3.24
CA THR A 78 5.47 -16.77 3.31
C THR A 78 5.91 -16.19 1.97
N THR A 79 5.22 -16.55 0.87
CA THR A 79 5.59 -16.19 -0.49
C THR A 79 5.12 -14.78 -0.82
N ALA A 80 6.08 -13.90 -1.08
CA ALA A 80 5.80 -12.54 -1.56
C ALA A 80 5.19 -12.58 -2.97
N PHE A 81 4.39 -11.56 -3.29
CA PHE A 81 4.00 -11.33 -4.67
C PHE A 81 5.22 -10.98 -5.54
N PRO A 82 5.21 -11.31 -6.84
CA PRO A 82 6.32 -10.99 -7.72
C PRO A 82 6.67 -9.52 -7.68
N ALA A 83 7.95 -9.18 -7.60
CA ALA A 83 8.40 -7.80 -7.67
C ALA A 83 8.06 -7.17 -9.03
N CYS A 84 7.84 -5.86 -9.04
CA CYS A 84 7.80 -5.12 -10.29
C CYS A 84 9.17 -5.19 -10.98
N ASN A 85 9.20 -5.21 -12.31
CA ASN A 85 10.44 -5.25 -13.09
C ASN A 85 11.34 -4.00 -12.87
N SER A 86 10.78 -2.94 -12.29
CA SER A 86 11.49 -1.80 -11.71
C SER A 86 10.75 -1.33 -10.47
N PRO A 87 11.42 -0.98 -9.37
CA PRO A 87 10.78 -0.39 -8.21
C PRO A 87 10.25 1.01 -8.52
N ARG A 88 10.88 1.75 -9.45
CA ARG A 88 10.41 3.07 -9.88
C ARG A 88 9.21 2.92 -10.81
N LEU A 89 8.04 3.26 -10.28
CA LEU A 89 6.78 3.22 -11.02
C LEU A 89 6.54 4.52 -11.80
N GLY A 90 7.15 5.63 -11.37
CA GLY A 90 7.11 6.93 -12.06
C GLY A 90 5.74 7.58 -12.06
N LEU A 91 5.41 8.27 -13.15
CA LEU A 91 4.04 8.77 -13.37
C LEU A 91 3.10 7.58 -13.55
N TYR A 92 2.05 7.53 -12.74
CA TYR A 92 1.13 6.42 -12.66
C TYR A 92 -0.33 6.89 -12.88
N PRO A 93 -0.72 7.17 -14.14
CA PRO A 93 -2.08 7.57 -14.44
C PRO A 93 -3.07 6.44 -14.20
N ILE A 94 -4.23 6.81 -13.65
CA ILE A 94 -5.39 5.94 -13.47
C ILE A 94 -6.45 6.38 -14.45
N VAL A 95 -6.79 5.49 -15.38
CA VAL A 95 -7.67 5.76 -16.52
C VAL A 95 -8.82 4.78 -16.59
N ASP A 96 -9.87 5.13 -17.31
CA ASP A 96 -11.14 4.39 -17.38
C ASP A 96 -11.35 3.62 -18.68
N SER A 97 -10.42 3.70 -19.62
CA SER A 97 -10.57 3.07 -20.93
C SER A 97 -9.25 2.68 -21.59
N ALA A 98 -9.32 1.68 -22.48
CA ALA A 98 -8.21 1.28 -23.33
C ALA A 98 -7.80 2.39 -24.32
N ASP A 99 -8.69 3.30 -24.66
CA ASP A 99 -8.37 4.44 -25.50
C ASP A 99 -7.41 5.41 -24.80
N TRP A 100 -7.58 5.64 -23.49
CA TRP A 100 -6.62 6.38 -22.71
C TRP A 100 -5.27 5.67 -22.61
N VAL A 101 -5.28 4.34 -22.40
CA VAL A 101 -4.05 3.54 -22.43
C VAL A 101 -3.31 3.75 -23.75
N ALA A 102 -4.04 3.64 -24.89
CA ALA A 102 -3.46 3.84 -26.23
C ALA A 102 -2.84 5.24 -26.45
N ARG A 103 -3.43 6.27 -25.83
CA ARG A 103 -2.92 7.65 -25.92
C ARG A 103 -1.68 7.90 -25.05
N LEU A 104 -1.60 7.27 -23.89
CA LEU A 104 -0.52 7.50 -22.93
C LEU A 104 0.76 6.73 -23.25
N LEU A 105 0.65 5.53 -23.80
CA LEU A 105 1.79 4.68 -24.10
C LEU A 105 2.81 5.31 -25.05
N PRO A 106 2.41 5.96 -26.16
CA PRO A 106 3.37 6.64 -27.07
C PRO A 106 4.08 7.83 -26.42
N LEU A 107 3.54 8.38 -25.33
CA LEU A 107 4.15 9.47 -24.56
C LEU A 107 5.21 8.97 -23.55
N GLY A 108 5.51 7.67 -23.53
CA GLY A 108 6.51 7.08 -22.64
C GLY A 108 6.00 6.74 -21.23
N VAL A 109 4.69 6.76 -21.01
CA VAL A 109 4.13 6.31 -19.73
C VAL A 109 4.32 4.81 -19.60
N SER A 110 5.07 4.38 -18.60
CA SER A 110 5.46 2.98 -18.40
C SER A 110 4.64 2.23 -17.35
N THR A 111 3.82 2.93 -16.57
CA THR A 111 2.94 2.31 -15.55
C THR A 111 1.57 2.96 -15.64
N ILE A 112 0.52 2.16 -15.78
CA ILE A 112 -0.87 2.63 -15.93
C ILE A 112 -1.77 1.74 -15.08
N GLN A 113 -2.80 2.33 -14.47
CA GLN A 113 -3.90 1.58 -13.87
C GLN A 113 -5.17 1.77 -14.70
N LEU A 114 -5.80 0.67 -15.08
CA LEU A 114 -7.11 0.68 -15.72
C LEU A 114 -8.19 0.45 -14.67
N ARG A 115 -9.03 1.47 -14.46
CA ARG A 115 -10.09 1.47 -13.45
C ARG A 115 -11.43 1.78 -14.11
N ILE A 116 -12.15 0.71 -14.48
CA ILE A 116 -13.45 0.78 -15.15
C ILE A 116 -14.54 0.44 -14.13
N LYS A 117 -15.50 1.34 -13.92
CA LYS A 117 -16.62 1.14 -12.99
C LYS A 117 -17.97 0.96 -13.68
N GLU A 118 -18.10 1.48 -14.89
CA GLU A 118 -19.40 1.60 -15.59
C GLU A 118 -19.66 0.47 -16.60
N ARG A 119 -18.76 -0.52 -16.69
CA ARG A 119 -18.91 -1.65 -17.61
C ARG A 119 -18.92 -2.98 -16.85
N ALA A 120 -19.62 -3.96 -17.41
CA ALA A 120 -19.69 -5.32 -16.86
C ALA A 120 -19.69 -6.37 -17.99
N GLY A 121 -19.58 -7.63 -17.62
CA GLY A 121 -19.66 -8.77 -18.53
C GLY A 121 -18.64 -8.71 -19.68
N ASP A 122 -19.06 -9.14 -20.87
CA ASP A 122 -18.18 -9.26 -22.03
C ASP A 122 -17.60 -7.92 -22.50
N ALA A 123 -18.32 -6.82 -22.32
CA ALA A 123 -17.83 -5.50 -22.70
C ALA A 123 -16.63 -5.10 -21.84
N LEU A 124 -16.67 -5.38 -20.54
CA LEU A 124 -15.55 -5.16 -19.62
C LEU A 124 -14.37 -6.06 -19.96
N ALA A 125 -14.62 -7.35 -20.23
CA ALA A 125 -13.58 -8.31 -20.58
C ALA A 125 -12.84 -7.91 -21.86
N ARG A 126 -13.58 -7.49 -22.90
CA ARG A 126 -12.98 -6.98 -24.15
C ARG A 126 -12.14 -5.72 -23.93
N GLU A 127 -12.61 -4.79 -23.11
CA GLU A 127 -11.90 -3.55 -22.83
C GLU A 127 -10.59 -3.82 -22.06
N ILE A 128 -10.62 -4.69 -21.04
CA ILE A 128 -9.43 -5.11 -20.30
C ILE A 128 -8.46 -5.85 -21.24
N GLY A 129 -8.94 -6.80 -22.04
CA GLY A 129 -8.09 -7.54 -22.98
C GLY A 129 -7.40 -6.63 -23.99
N ARG A 130 -8.11 -5.65 -24.53
CA ARG A 130 -7.54 -4.63 -25.44
C ARG A 130 -6.45 -3.81 -24.76
N ALA A 131 -6.71 -3.34 -23.54
CA ALA A 131 -5.73 -2.55 -22.79
C ALA A 131 -4.47 -3.36 -22.44
N VAL A 132 -4.64 -4.64 -22.05
CA VAL A 132 -3.52 -5.56 -21.75
C VAL A 132 -2.65 -5.77 -22.99
N GLU A 133 -3.26 -6.00 -24.15
CA GLU A 133 -2.51 -6.18 -25.41
C GLU A 133 -1.74 -4.91 -25.81
N LEU A 134 -2.36 -3.74 -25.67
CA LEU A 134 -1.69 -2.45 -25.91
C LEU A 134 -0.48 -2.26 -24.98
N ALA A 135 -0.65 -2.48 -23.68
CA ALA A 135 0.42 -2.35 -22.71
C ALA A 135 1.57 -3.32 -22.98
N ARG A 136 1.26 -4.58 -23.33
CA ARG A 136 2.23 -5.62 -23.65
C ARG A 136 3.11 -5.23 -24.84
N ARG A 137 2.51 -4.71 -25.90
CA ARG A 137 3.25 -4.25 -27.11
C ARG A 137 4.23 -3.12 -26.82
N HIS A 138 3.95 -2.30 -25.81
CA HIS A 138 4.80 -1.17 -25.42
C HIS A 138 5.71 -1.50 -24.22
N GLY A 139 5.71 -2.73 -23.71
CA GLY A 139 6.47 -3.11 -22.53
C GLY A 139 6.05 -2.39 -21.25
N ALA A 140 4.82 -1.89 -21.20
CA ALA A 140 4.31 -1.12 -20.08
C ALA A 140 3.65 -2.02 -19.01
N ARG A 141 3.68 -1.56 -17.77
CA ARG A 141 3.06 -2.19 -16.61
C ARG A 141 1.60 -1.75 -16.50
N LEU A 142 0.68 -2.61 -16.85
CA LEU A 142 -0.75 -2.34 -16.71
C LEU A 142 -1.31 -3.09 -15.51
N PHE A 143 -1.80 -2.34 -14.52
CA PHE A 143 -2.53 -2.88 -13.38
C PHE A 143 -4.03 -2.73 -13.59
N ILE A 144 -4.78 -3.80 -13.39
CA ILE A 144 -6.24 -3.80 -13.47
C ILE A 144 -6.80 -3.56 -12.07
N ASN A 145 -7.65 -2.55 -11.91
CA ASN A 145 -8.27 -2.24 -10.64
C ASN A 145 -9.45 -3.21 -10.37
N ASP A 146 -9.50 -3.82 -9.20
CA ASP A 146 -10.54 -4.70 -8.64
C ASP A 146 -10.84 -5.99 -9.43
N HIS A 147 -10.87 -5.97 -10.75
CA HIS A 147 -11.29 -7.09 -11.61
C HIS A 147 -10.24 -8.18 -11.75
N TRP A 148 -9.80 -8.75 -10.62
CA TRP A 148 -8.69 -9.70 -10.56
C TRP A 148 -8.90 -10.97 -11.42
N LYS A 149 -10.14 -11.50 -11.51
CA LYS A 149 -10.44 -12.67 -12.36
C LYS A 149 -10.18 -12.38 -13.84
N LEU A 150 -10.62 -11.22 -14.32
CA LEU A 150 -10.39 -10.80 -15.71
C LEU A 150 -8.92 -10.46 -15.94
N ALA A 151 -8.25 -9.87 -14.95
CA ALA A 151 -6.81 -9.62 -15.04
C ALA A 151 -6.01 -10.91 -15.24
N ILE A 152 -6.33 -11.99 -14.51
CA ILE A 152 -5.72 -13.31 -14.70
C ILE A 152 -6.07 -13.85 -16.08
N ALA A 153 -7.34 -13.84 -16.46
CA ALA A 153 -7.80 -14.39 -17.74
C ALA A 153 -7.18 -13.69 -18.96
N CYS A 154 -6.93 -12.39 -18.87
CA CYS A 154 -6.30 -11.60 -19.93
C CYS A 154 -4.76 -11.57 -19.84
N GLY A 155 -4.13 -12.16 -18.83
CA GLY A 155 -2.69 -12.14 -18.64
C GLY A 155 -2.15 -10.72 -18.37
N ALA A 156 -2.85 -9.93 -17.55
CA ALA A 156 -2.41 -8.59 -17.16
C ALA A 156 -1.11 -8.64 -16.36
N TYR A 157 -0.34 -7.55 -16.38
CA TYR A 157 0.90 -7.41 -15.60
C TYR A 157 0.65 -7.54 -14.10
N GLY A 158 -0.47 -7.00 -13.61
CA GLY A 158 -0.84 -7.08 -12.21
C GLY A 158 -2.24 -6.56 -11.94
N VAL A 159 -2.58 -6.57 -10.66
CA VAL A 159 -3.86 -6.12 -10.11
C VAL A 159 -3.61 -5.08 -9.03
N HIS A 160 -4.50 -4.09 -8.92
CA HIS A 160 -4.55 -3.18 -7.81
C HIS A 160 -5.86 -3.38 -7.05
N LEU A 161 -5.76 -3.61 -5.73
CA LEU A 161 -6.91 -3.90 -4.87
C LEU A 161 -7.03 -2.88 -3.74
N GLY A 162 -8.28 -2.49 -3.45
CA GLY A 162 -8.64 -1.81 -2.23
C GLY A 162 -8.77 -2.78 -1.05
N GLN A 163 -8.97 -2.24 0.15
CA GLN A 163 -9.08 -3.03 1.37
C GLN A 163 -10.32 -3.96 1.40
N GLU A 164 -11.41 -3.51 0.78
CA GLU A 164 -12.64 -4.29 0.66
C GLU A 164 -12.46 -5.46 -0.33
N ASP A 165 -11.78 -5.20 -1.44
CA ASP A 165 -11.54 -6.19 -2.49
C ASP A 165 -10.57 -7.30 -2.04
N LEU A 166 -9.64 -6.98 -1.14
CA LEU A 166 -8.74 -7.96 -0.53
C LEU A 166 -9.48 -9.08 0.23
N ALA A 167 -10.64 -8.79 0.79
CA ALA A 167 -11.42 -9.77 1.53
C ALA A 167 -12.08 -10.83 0.62
N THR A 168 -12.26 -10.52 -0.67
CA THR A 168 -12.98 -11.36 -1.63
C THR A 168 -12.10 -11.91 -2.74
N ALA A 169 -10.88 -11.40 -2.89
CA ALA A 169 -9.95 -11.84 -3.92
C ALA A 169 -9.27 -13.18 -3.54
N ASP A 170 -9.18 -14.09 -4.53
CA ASP A 170 -8.33 -15.29 -4.40
C ASP A 170 -6.85 -14.88 -4.63
N LEU A 171 -6.19 -14.56 -3.53
CA LEU A 171 -4.78 -14.13 -3.55
C LEU A 171 -3.85 -15.24 -4.01
N ASP A 172 -4.20 -16.50 -3.76
CA ASP A 172 -3.40 -17.64 -4.21
C ASP A 172 -3.55 -17.87 -5.72
N ALA A 173 -4.73 -17.64 -6.28
CA ALA A 173 -4.90 -17.64 -7.73
C ALA A 173 -4.05 -16.54 -8.39
N LEU A 174 -3.99 -15.34 -7.79
CA LEU A 174 -3.13 -14.24 -8.26
C LEU A 174 -1.64 -14.62 -8.20
N ARG A 175 -1.20 -15.24 -7.10
CA ARG A 175 0.19 -15.73 -6.95
C ARG A 175 0.53 -16.79 -8.01
N ARG A 176 -0.34 -17.79 -8.16
CA ARG A 176 -0.16 -18.85 -9.18
C ARG A 176 -0.11 -18.32 -10.61
N ALA A 177 -0.86 -17.26 -10.89
CA ALA A 177 -0.83 -16.57 -12.17
C ALA A 177 0.41 -15.69 -12.38
N GLY A 178 1.25 -15.53 -11.36
CA GLY A 178 2.42 -14.63 -11.42
C GLY A 178 2.06 -13.16 -11.50
N ALA A 179 0.82 -12.79 -11.16
CA ALA A 179 0.36 -11.41 -11.20
C ALA A 179 1.01 -10.58 -10.07
N ARG A 180 1.38 -9.33 -10.37
CA ARG A 180 1.82 -8.36 -9.36
C ARG A 180 0.61 -7.83 -8.63
N LEU A 181 0.78 -7.55 -7.33
CA LEU A 181 -0.28 -7.01 -6.49
C LEU A 181 0.11 -5.63 -5.97
N GLY A 182 -0.72 -4.64 -6.25
CA GLY A 182 -0.71 -3.35 -5.59
C GLY A 182 -1.86 -3.26 -4.58
N ILE A 183 -1.61 -2.65 -3.43
CA ILE A 183 -2.63 -2.49 -2.38
C ILE A 183 -2.72 -1.03 -1.97
N SER A 184 -3.96 -0.49 -1.94
CA SER A 184 -4.24 0.81 -1.34
C SER A 184 -4.23 0.74 0.18
N THR A 185 -3.58 1.72 0.82
CA THR A 185 -3.55 1.90 2.28
C THR A 185 -3.78 3.35 2.67
N HIS A 186 -4.49 3.56 3.79
CA HIS A 186 -4.88 4.88 4.27
C HIS A 186 -4.48 5.12 5.73
N CYS A 187 -4.13 4.06 6.47
CA CYS A 187 -3.86 4.10 7.90
C CYS A 187 -2.92 2.97 8.32
N HIS A 188 -2.53 2.96 9.59
CA HIS A 188 -1.60 1.98 10.15
C HIS A 188 -2.14 0.54 10.10
N TYR A 189 -3.42 0.37 10.39
CA TYR A 189 -4.07 -0.93 10.33
C TYR A 189 -4.03 -1.53 8.92
N GLU A 190 -4.35 -0.73 7.92
CA GLU A 190 -4.32 -1.16 6.52
C GLU A 190 -2.90 -1.42 6.01
N ALA A 191 -1.94 -0.59 6.43
CA ALA A 191 -0.53 -0.80 6.11
C ALA A 191 0.00 -2.11 6.71
N ALA A 192 -0.39 -2.44 7.94
CA ALA A 192 -0.01 -3.69 8.59
C ALA A 192 -0.65 -4.93 7.91
N ARG A 193 -1.90 -4.82 7.43
CA ARG A 193 -2.53 -5.85 6.59
C ARG A 193 -1.80 -6.03 5.25
N ALA A 194 -1.50 -4.92 4.59
CA ALA A 194 -0.76 -4.98 3.33
C ALA A 194 0.64 -5.58 3.53
N HIS A 195 1.32 -5.21 4.62
CA HIS A 195 2.64 -5.76 4.97
C HIS A 195 2.61 -7.28 5.14
N ALA A 196 1.57 -7.83 5.78
CA ALA A 196 1.38 -9.27 5.94
C ALA A 196 1.29 -10.01 4.61
N LEU A 197 0.72 -9.39 3.57
CA LEU A 197 0.52 -9.97 2.23
C LEU A 197 1.76 -9.88 1.35
N ARG A 198 2.74 -9.05 1.71
CA ARG A 198 3.98 -8.82 0.95
C ARG A 198 3.71 -8.49 -0.53
N PRO A 199 2.97 -7.40 -0.82
CA PRO A 199 2.57 -7.04 -2.17
C PRO A 199 3.75 -6.54 -3.01
N SER A 200 3.52 -6.38 -4.31
CA SER A 200 4.52 -5.85 -5.26
C SER A 200 4.77 -4.35 -5.09
N TYR A 201 3.77 -3.62 -4.60
CA TYR A 201 3.87 -2.23 -4.18
C TYR A 201 2.71 -1.86 -3.25
N ILE A 202 2.88 -0.78 -2.49
CA ILE A 202 1.85 -0.20 -1.64
C ILE A 202 1.51 1.21 -2.14
N ALA A 203 0.23 1.52 -2.28
CA ALA A 203 -0.24 2.87 -2.54
C ALA A 203 -0.73 3.51 -1.24
N CYS A 204 -0.22 4.69 -0.94
CA CYS A 204 -0.51 5.43 0.27
C CYS A 204 -1.24 6.74 -0.06
N GLY A 205 -2.35 6.99 0.60
CA GLY A 205 -3.14 8.20 0.42
C GLY A 205 -4.39 8.25 1.32
N PRO A 206 -5.19 9.31 1.19
CA PRO A 206 -5.00 10.43 0.28
C PRO A 206 -3.88 11.37 0.75
N VAL A 207 -3.05 11.86 -0.19
CA VAL A 207 -2.03 12.88 0.16
C VAL A 207 -2.69 14.23 0.34
N TYR A 208 -3.66 14.57 -0.52
CA TYR A 208 -4.47 15.79 -0.45
C TYR A 208 -5.95 15.45 -0.51
N GLU A 209 -6.79 16.41 -0.20
CA GLU A 209 -8.24 16.27 -0.39
C GLU A 209 -8.57 15.86 -1.83
N THR A 210 -9.53 14.95 -1.97
CA THR A 210 -9.93 14.39 -3.25
C THR A 210 -11.44 14.19 -3.32
N THR A 211 -12.00 14.46 -4.47
CA THR A 211 -13.41 14.20 -4.81
C THR A 211 -13.60 12.88 -5.57
N ALA A 212 -12.51 12.25 -6.01
CA ALA A 212 -12.55 11.03 -6.83
C ALA A 212 -13.16 9.81 -6.14
N LYS A 213 -13.14 9.81 -4.80
CA LYS A 213 -13.83 8.84 -3.93
C LYS A 213 -14.15 9.55 -2.63
N ALA A 214 -15.40 9.44 -2.15
CA ALA A 214 -15.73 9.85 -0.78
C ALA A 214 -14.90 8.99 0.20
N MET A 215 -14.03 9.63 0.97
CA MET A 215 -13.12 8.94 1.89
C MET A 215 -13.23 9.55 3.29
N PRO A 216 -13.37 8.71 4.34
CA PRO A 216 -13.40 9.18 5.72
C PRO A 216 -12.01 9.57 6.24
N TRP A 217 -10.96 9.41 5.42
CA TRP A 217 -9.58 9.58 5.82
C TRP A 217 -9.12 11.02 5.71
N VAL A 218 -8.42 11.47 6.74
CA VAL A 218 -7.75 12.78 6.74
C VAL A 218 -6.54 12.71 5.79
N PRO A 219 -6.36 13.70 4.90
CA PRO A 219 -5.20 13.75 4.04
C PRO A 219 -3.88 13.74 4.82
N HIS A 220 -2.93 12.94 4.37
CA HIS A 220 -1.64 12.79 5.05
C HIS A 220 -0.73 14.01 4.91
N GLY A 221 -0.89 14.81 3.86
CA GLY A 221 0.08 15.83 3.49
C GLY A 221 1.44 15.24 3.09
N LEU A 222 2.41 16.10 2.85
CA LEU A 222 3.77 15.66 2.51
C LEU A 222 4.52 15.07 3.71
N ASP A 223 4.27 15.58 4.91
CA ASP A 223 4.92 15.07 6.13
C ASP A 223 4.45 13.66 6.47
N GLY A 224 3.14 13.40 6.37
CA GLY A 224 2.59 12.06 6.54
C GLY A 224 3.06 11.10 5.43
N LEU A 225 3.20 11.57 4.20
CA LEU A 225 3.77 10.77 3.12
C LEU A 225 5.26 10.44 3.39
N ALA A 226 6.03 11.37 3.91
CA ALA A 226 7.42 11.15 4.31
C ALA A 226 7.53 10.14 5.47
N TYR A 227 6.61 10.19 6.43
CA TYR A 227 6.50 9.16 7.47
C TYR A 227 6.27 7.77 6.83
N TRP A 228 5.30 7.65 5.92
CA TRP A 228 5.03 6.37 5.25
C TRP A 228 6.19 5.89 4.38
N ARG A 229 6.94 6.81 3.74
CA ARG A 229 8.14 6.43 2.98
C ARG A 229 9.20 5.78 3.88
N ARG A 230 9.39 6.27 5.12
CA ARG A 230 10.30 5.64 6.09
C ARG A 230 9.77 4.31 6.60
N THR A 231 8.48 4.29 6.96
CA THR A 231 7.82 3.11 7.54
C THR A 231 7.69 1.95 6.55
N LEU A 232 7.58 2.23 5.25
CA LEU A 232 7.40 1.23 4.19
C LEU A 232 8.58 1.20 3.21
N ARG A 233 9.80 1.42 3.71
CA ARG A 233 11.00 1.67 2.90
C ARG A 233 11.36 0.54 1.94
N ASP A 234 11.04 -0.71 2.26
CA ASP A 234 11.39 -1.89 1.45
C ASP A 234 10.34 -2.20 0.38
N TYR A 235 9.25 -1.44 0.34
CA TYR A 235 8.24 -1.51 -0.72
C TYR A 235 8.39 -0.36 -1.71
N PRO A 236 8.17 -0.60 -3.02
CA PRO A 236 7.82 0.50 -3.91
C PRO A 236 6.58 1.20 -3.37
N LEU A 237 6.68 2.52 -3.11
CA LEU A 237 5.61 3.32 -2.53
C LEU A 237 5.02 4.24 -3.60
N VAL A 238 3.69 4.15 -3.80
CA VAL A 238 2.94 5.01 -4.70
C VAL A 238 2.12 6.01 -3.90
N ALA A 239 2.34 7.29 -4.14
CA ALA A 239 1.49 8.34 -3.57
C ALA A 239 0.23 8.54 -4.40
N ILE A 240 -0.93 8.66 -3.74
CA ILE A 240 -2.23 8.84 -4.39
C ILE A 240 -3.13 9.80 -3.61
N GLY A 241 -4.11 10.41 -4.28
CA GLY A 241 -5.19 11.22 -3.70
C GLY A 241 -4.92 12.71 -3.78
N GLY A 242 -5.74 13.42 -4.58
CA GLY A 242 -5.70 14.88 -4.74
C GLY A 242 -4.43 15.43 -5.37
N ILE A 243 -3.66 14.59 -6.09
CA ILE A 243 -2.41 15.00 -6.70
C ILE A 243 -2.69 15.54 -8.11
N SER A 244 -2.44 16.83 -8.30
CA SER A 244 -2.47 17.50 -9.61
C SER A 244 -1.07 17.60 -10.22
N ALA A 245 -0.97 17.98 -11.48
CA ALA A 245 0.32 18.21 -12.14
C ALA A 245 1.19 19.24 -11.40
N ALA A 246 0.58 20.28 -10.82
CA ALA A 246 1.30 21.28 -10.02
C ALA A 246 1.83 20.73 -8.69
N ARG A 247 1.15 19.75 -8.09
CA ARG A 247 1.54 19.12 -6.82
C ARG A 247 2.54 17.96 -6.98
N ALA A 248 2.53 17.32 -8.16
CA ALA A 248 3.33 16.13 -8.41
C ALA A 248 4.84 16.30 -8.16
N PRO A 249 5.50 17.41 -8.50
CA PRO A 249 6.92 17.59 -8.19
C PRO A 249 7.22 17.56 -6.68
N GLY A 250 6.39 18.21 -5.84
CA GLY A 250 6.55 18.20 -4.39
C GLY A 250 6.34 16.80 -3.79
N VAL A 251 5.37 16.04 -4.32
CA VAL A 251 5.13 14.65 -3.93
C VAL A 251 6.31 13.75 -4.31
N ALA A 252 6.85 13.91 -5.52
CA ALA A 252 8.00 13.14 -5.98
C ALA A 252 9.27 13.44 -5.16
N ALA A 253 9.44 14.68 -4.70
CA ALA A 253 10.57 15.11 -3.87
C ALA A 253 10.62 14.39 -2.49
N VAL A 254 9.50 13.83 -2.01
CA VAL A 254 9.45 12.99 -0.80
C VAL A 254 10.20 11.66 -0.99
N GLY A 255 10.49 11.26 -2.24
CA GLY A 255 11.20 10.03 -2.56
C GLY A 255 10.28 8.82 -2.73
N VAL A 256 9.04 9.03 -3.11
CA VAL A 256 8.12 7.96 -3.50
C VAL A 256 8.51 7.37 -4.86
N ASP A 257 8.17 6.11 -5.09
CA ASP A 257 8.53 5.37 -6.30
C ASP A 257 7.51 5.58 -7.44
N GLY A 258 6.32 6.06 -7.11
CA GLY A 258 5.28 6.38 -8.07
C GLY A 258 4.35 7.49 -7.59
N VAL A 259 3.86 8.28 -8.53
CA VAL A 259 2.88 9.35 -8.31
C VAL A 259 1.63 9.01 -9.10
N ALA A 260 0.58 8.56 -8.40
CA ALA A 260 -0.68 8.18 -9.04
C ALA A 260 -1.60 9.40 -9.18
N MET A 261 -2.10 9.59 -10.41
CA MET A 261 -2.98 10.67 -10.76
C MET A 261 -4.25 10.10 -11.41
N ILE A 262 -5.39 10.41 -10.82
CA ILE A 262 -6.69 10.19 -11.47
C ILE A 262 -6.97 11.45 -12.26
N ARG A 263 -7.62 11.31 -13.43
CA ARG A 263 -8.01 12.42 -14.29
C ARG A 263 -8.43 13.64 -13.45
N SER A 264 -7.62 14.68 -13.46
CA SER A 264 -8.04 16.01 -13.01
C SER A 264 -8.82 16.65 -14.15
N GLU A 265 -10.01 17.15 -13.85
CA GLU A 265 -10.73 18.05 -14.72
C GLU A 265 -9.88 19.24 -15.12
#